data_62ed230e555226a8e326ec8cadfc4757
#
_entry.id   62ed230e555226a8e326ec8cadfc4757
#
_cell.length_a   1.000
_cell.length_b   1.000
_cell.length_c   1.000
_cell.angle_alpha   90.00
_cell.angle_beta   90.00
_cell.angle_gamma   90.00
#
_symmetry.space_group_name_H-M   'P 1'
#
loop_
_entity.id
_entity.type
_entity.pdbx_description
1 polymer ?
#
loop_
_entity_poly.entity_id
_entity_poly.type
_entity_poly.pdbx_seq_one_letter_code
_entity_poly.pdbx_strand_id
1 'polypeptide(L)'
;MGRELPILPASAQQAAEGQPENFVYSRVFCQKENSPPLRLLIEFLKSRGQLPITPPDMDQAGLDEWAWVQVGLGYHRDRKPIQLFCVRDRGSYKDVFEQEQKYFLELLSSFDDIEAHLATEYVTRSRFILTTQMQADVTEDGYDFNGWILEFYQENCNGLVQVDAQGFFSPKGELIVDLTVPQE
;
A
#
# COMPACT_ATOMS: atom_id res chain seq x y z
N MET A 1 2.62 -24.44 14.82
CA MET A 1 3.69 -23.59 14.27
C MET A 1 3.11 -22.22 14.07
N GLY A 2 3.57 -21.25 14.84
CA GLY A 2 3.17 -19.87 14.65
C GLY A 2 3.62 -19.41 13.25
N ARG A 3 2.68 -19.01 12.41
CA ARG A 3 3.01 -18.16 11.26
C ARG A 3 3.64 -16.91 11.85
N GLU A 4 4.90 -16.68 11.56
CA GLU A 4 5.48 -15.36 11.80
C GLU A 4 4.56 -14.36 11.13
N LEU A 5 4.07 -13.42 11.91
CA LEU A 5 3.26 -12.33 11.40
C LEU A 5 4.09 -11.61 10.33
N PRO A 6 3.49 -11.25 9.18
CA PRO A 6 4.20 -10.44 8.23
C PRO A 6 4.70 -9.19 8.97
N ILE A 7 5.98 -8.93 8.86
CA ILE A 7 6.56 -7.69 9.36
C ILE A 7 6.03 -6.60 8.44
N LEU A 8 4.89 -6.05 8.81
CA LEU A 8 4.42 -4.84 8.17
C LEU A 8 5.37 -3.73 8.60
N PRO A 9 5.91 -2.99 7.65
CA PRO A 9 6.68 -1.82 7.98
C PRO A 9 5.72 -0.81 8.57
N ALA A 10 5.56 -0.84 9.88
CA ALA A 10 5.00 0.33 10.54
C ALA A 10 5.96 1.48 10.22
N SER A 11 5.43 2.58 9.71
CA SER A 11 6.22 3.77 9.41
C SER A 11 7.00 4.25 10.65
N ALA A 12 6.48 3.96 11.84
CA ALA A 12 7.15 4.17 13.12
C ALA A 12 8.37 3.27 13.35
N GLN A 13 8.42 2.07 12.78
CA GLN A 13 9.58 1.17 12.89
C GLN A 13 10.71 1.64 11.98
N GLN A 14 10.40 2.26 10.85
CA GLN A 14 11.41 2.82 9.94
C GLN A 14 12.19 3.97 10.57
N ALA A 15 11.53 4.79 11.39
CA ALA A 15 12.17 5.91 12.07
C ALA A 15 13.06 5.47 13.25
N ALA A 16 12.81 4.29 13.84
CA ALA A 16 13.44 3.87 15.09
C ALA A 16 14.71 3.03 14.90
N GLU A 17 14.91 2.37 13.75
CA GLU A 17 15.91 1.29 13.67
C GLU A 17 17.06 1.51 12.68
N GLY A 18 17.14 2.61 11.96
CA GLY A 18 18.27 2.90 11.07
C GLY A 18 18.59 1.74 10.11
N GLN A 19 17.60 0.95 9.74
CA GLN A 19 17.76 -0.17 8.81
C GLN A 19 18.16 0.37 7.44
N PRO A 20 19.11 -0.27 6.75
CA PRO A 20 19.42 0.11 5.38
C PRO A 20 18.13 0.04 4.57
N GLU A 21 17.83 1.11 3.84
CA GLU A 21 16.66 1.26 2.98
C GLU A 21 16.75 0.32 1.79
N ASN A 22 16.49 -0.96 2.04
CA ASN A 22 16.47 -1.98 0.98
C ASN A 22 15.10 -2.07 0.30
N PHE A 23 14.11 -1.29 0.76
CA PHE A 23 12.73 -1.34 0.29
C PHE A 23 12.16 0.05 0.07
N VAL A 24 11.23 0.12 -0.87
CA VAL A 24 10.37 1.28 -1.10
C VAL A 24 8.93 0.88 -0.78
N TYR A 25 8.27 1.67 0.04
CA TYR A 25 6.88 1.43 0.44
C TYR A 25 5.95 2.47 -0.16
N SER A 26 4.79 1.99 -0.60
CA SER A 26 3.68 2.83 -1.02
C SER A 26 2.40 2.34 -0.34
N ARG A 27 1.46 3.23 -0.11
CA ARG A 27 0.18 2.91 0.54
C ARG A 27 -0.98 3.49 -0.23
N VAL A 28 -2.12 2.84 -0.10
CA VAL A 28 -3.41 3.40 -0.50
C VAL A 28 -4.34 3.34 0.70
N PHE A 29 -4.76 4.51 1.17
CA PHE A 29 -5.76 4.65 2.23
C PHE A 29 -7.15 4.54 1.62
N CYS A 30 -7.82 3.43 1.83
CA CYS A 30 -9.04 3.06 1.14
C CYS A 30 -10.27 3.24 2.04
N GLN A 31 -11.29 3.93 1.54
CA GLN A 31 -12.52 4.22 2.29
C GLN A 31 -13.60 3.15 2.11
N LYS A 32 -13.46 2.26 1.14
CA LYS A 32 -14.41 1.17 0.92
C LYS A 32 -14.38 0.19 2.10
N GLU A 33 -15.53 -0.35 2.46
CA GLU A 33 -15.64 -1.24 3.63
C GLU A 33 -14.82 -2.53 3.47
N ASN A 34 -14.90 -3.15 2.30
CA ASN A 34 -14.21 -4.40 2.01
C ASN A 34 -13.20 -4.21 0.88
N SER A 35 -12.01 -4.77 1.08
CA SER A 35 -11.04 -4.89 -0.01
C SER A 35 -11.56 -5.86 -1.08
N PRO A 36 -11.35 -5.60 -2.37
CA PRO A 36 -11.70 -6.53 -3.41
C PRO A 36 -10.83 -7.80 -3.32
N PRO A 37 -11.35 -8.96 -3.76
CA PRO A 37 -10.55 -10.18 -3.84
C PRO A 37 -9.41 -10.01 -4.86
N LEU A 38 -8.31 -10.74 -4.65
CA LEU A 38 -7.11 -10.67 -5.49
C LEU A 38 -7.41 -10.94 -6.97
N ARG A 39 -8.39 -11.78 -7.28
CA ARG A 39 -8.82 -12.04 -8.65
C ARG A 39 -9.04 -10.76 -9.44
N LEU A 40 -9.75 -9.79 -8.88
CA LEU A 40 -10.08 -8.54 -9.57
C LEU A 40 -8.84 -7.69 -9.85
N LEU A 41 -7.88 -7.66 -8.91
CA LEU A 41 -6.59 -7.02 -9.16
C LEU A 41 -5.83 -7.71 -10.30
N ILE A 42 -5.78 -9.04 -10.29
CA ILE A 42 -5.08 -9.82 -11.33
C ILE A 42 -5.71 -9.58 -12.70
N GLU A 43 -7.03 -9.58 -12.79
CA GLU A 43 -7.75 -9.30 -14.03
C GLU A 43 -7.47 -7.86 -14.53
N PHE A 44 -7.46 -6.89 -13.63
CA PHE A 44 -7.09 -5.52 -13.96
C PHE A 44 -5.66 -5.42 -14.50
N LEU A 45 -4.69 -6.01 -13.82
CA LEU A 45 -3.28 -6.02 -14.26
C LEU A 45 -3.14 -6.65 -15.65
N LYS A 46 -3.82 -7.76 -15.91
CA LYS A 46 -3.85 -8.39 -17.23
C LYS A 46 -4.46 -7.48 -18.29
N SER A 47 -5.51 -6.74 -17.96
CA SER A 47 -6.13 -5.77 -18.87
C SER A 47 -5.20 -4.62 -19.25
N ARG A 48 -4.19 -4.34 -18.41
CA ARG A 48 -3.14 -3.35 -18.64
C ARG A 48 -1.89 -3.94 -19.32
N GLY A 49 -2.00 -5.17 -19.82
CA GLY A 49 -0.89 -5.85 -20.50
C GLY A 49 0.17 -6.42 -19.55
N GLN A 50 -0.09 -6.45 -18.26
CA GLN A 50 0.79 -7.05 -17.27
C GLN A 50 0.60 -8.56 -17.21
N LEU A 51 1.65 -9.28 -16.79
CA LEU A 51 1.63 -10.74 -16.59
C LEU A 51 1.95 -11.05 -15.13
N PRO A 52 0.99 -10.86 -14.21
CA PRO A 52 1.24 -11.09 -12.80
C PRO A 52 1.52 -12.55 -12.52
N ILE A 53 2.55 -12.81 -11.72
CA ILE A 53 2.95 -14.14 -11.27
C ILE A 53 2.46 -14.31 -9.85
N THR A 54 1.51 -15.22 -9.65
CA THR A 54 0.96 -15.56 -8.34
C THR A 54 1.83 -16.58 -7.61
N PRO A 55 1.76 -16.65 -6.25
CA PRO A 55 2.43 -17.71 -5.52
C PRO A 55 2.03 -19.10 -6.03
N PRO A 56 2.96 -20.08 -6.08
CA PRO A 56 2.69 -21.43 -6.63
C PRO A 56 1.58 -22.19 -5.91
N ASP A 57 1.34 -21.89 -4.64
CA ASP A 57 0.32 -22.49 -3.78
C ASP A 57 -1.02 -21.74 -3.80
N MET A 58 -1.13 -20.66 -4.58
CA MET A 58 -2.36 -19.88 -4.70
C MET A 58 -3.38 -20.64 -5.55
N ASP A 59 -4.45 -21.08 -4.90
CA ASP A 59 -5.59 -21.72 -5.55
C ASP A 59 -6.73 -20.74 -5.83
N GLN A 60 -7.81 -21.25 -6.40
CA GLN A 60 -9.00 -20.49 -6.74
C GLN A 60 -9.63 -19.83 -5.50
N ALA A 61 -9.68 -20.55 -4.38
CA ALA A 61 -10.22 -20.02 -3.12
C ALA A 61 -9.36 -18.87 -2.58
N GLY A 62 -8.04 -18.97 -2.69
CA GLY A 62 -7.13 -17.89 -2.33
C GLY A 62 -7.32 -16.65 -3.20
N LEU A 63 -7.57 -16.81 -4.49
CA LEU A 63 -7.85 -15.70 -5.40
C LEU A 63 -9.18 -14.99 -5.07
N ASP A 64 -10.16 -15.72 -4.56
CA ASP A 64 -11.49 -15.21 -4.23
C ASP A 64 -11.60 -14.71 -2.78
N GLU A 65 -10.58 -14.95 -1.96
CA GLU A 65 -10.56 -14.49 -0.56
C GLU A 65 -10.43 -12.97 -0.49
N TRP A 66 -11.44 -12.33 0.08
CA TRP A 66 -11.43 -10.87 0.28
C TRP A 66 -10.66 -10.44 1.54
N ALA A 67 -10.53 -11.32 2.52
CA ALA A 67 -9.88 -11.04 3.80
C ALA A 67 -8.38 -11.40 3.81
N TRP A 68 -7.76 -11.49 2.64
CA TRP A 68 -6.33 -11.73 2.55
C TRP A 68 -5.53 -10.61 3.22
N VAL A 69 -4.37 -10.95 3.78
CA VAL A 69 -3.52 -10.03 4.54
C VAL A 69 -2.19 -9.76 3.83
N GLN A 70 -1.61 -10.77 3.23
CA GLN A 70 -0.33 -10.67 2.54
C GLN A 70 -0.29 -11.56 1.31
N VAL A 71 0.28 -11.04 0.23
CA VAL A 71 0.58 -11.80 -0.98
C VAL A 71 1.77 -11.19 -1.71
N GLY A 72 2.63 -12.04 -2.27
CA GLY A 72 3.66 -11.62 -3.22
C GLY A 72 3.14 -11.74 -4.65
N LEU A 73 3.19 -10.66 -5.42
CA LEU A 73 2.90 -10.68 -6.85
C LEU A 73 4.18 -10.42 -7.65
N GLY A 74 4.58 -11.40 -8.46
CA GLY A 74 5.72 -11.26 -9.35
C GLY A 74 5.38 -10.47 -10.60
N TYR A 75 6.30 -9.67 -11.07
CA TYR A 75 6.24 -8.96 -12.34
C TYR A 75 7.30 -9.46 -13.33
N HIS A 76 8.30 -10.17 -12.85
CA HIS A 76 9.36 -10.78 -13.64
C HIS A 76 9.89 -12.04 -12.95
N ARG A 77 10.23 -13.08 -13.74
CA ARG A 77 10.69 -14.38 -13.21
C ARG A 77 11.96 -14.30 -12.38
N ASP A 78 12.89 -13.41 -12.77
CA ASP A 78 14.20 -13.27 -12.16
C ASP A 78 14.27 -12.15 -11.12
N ARG A 79 13.13 -11.62 -10.71
CA ARG A 79 13.01 -10.56 -9.72
C ARG A 79 12.16 -11.00 -8.54
N LYS A 80 12.48 -10.48 -7.36
CA LYS A 80 11.65 -10.70 -6.18
C LYS A 80 10.27 -10.10 -6.40
N PRO A 81 9.21 -10.79 -6.00
CA PRO A 81 7.86 -10.26 -6.12
C PRO A 81 7.67 -9.00 -5.27
N ILE A 82 6.76 -8.14 -5.71
CA ILE A 82 6.27 -7.04 -4.89
C ILE A 82 5.38 -7.65 -3.81
N GLN A 83 5.65 -7.32 -2.54
CA GLN A 83 4.82 -7.75 -1.43
C GLN A 83 3.67 -6.79 -1.24
N LEU A 84 2.47 -7.33 -1.18
CA LEU A 84 1.24 -6.59 -0.87
C LEU A 84 0.77 -6.98 0.52
N PHE A 85 0.41 -5.97 1.30
CA PHE A 85 -0.19 -6.15 2.63
C PHE A 85 -1.53 -5.41 2.67
N CYS A 86 -2.53 -6.03 3.27
CA CYS A 86 -3.84 -5.41 3.44
C CYS A 86 -4.26 -5.53 4.90
N VAL A 87 -4.23 -4.42 5.61
CA VAL A 87 -4.68 -4.31 7.00
C VAL A 87 -5.97 -3.52 7.09
N ARG A 88 -6.84 -3.92 8.00
CA ARG A 88 -8.21 -3.43 8.11
C ARG A 88 -8.48 -2.84 9.49
N ASP A 89 -9.50 -1.98 9.57
CA ASP A 89 -10.01 -1.39 10.81
C ASP A 89 -10.67 -2.41 11.76
N ARG A 90 -10.60 -3.69 11.41
CA ARG A 90 -11.18 -4.81 12.14
C ARG A 90 -10.38 -6.09 11.93
N GLY A 91 -10.64 -7.09 12.77
CA GLY A 91 -9.99 -8.39 12.66
C GLY A 91 -8.59 -8.44 13.26
N SER A 92 -7.79 -9.40 12.84
CA SER A 92 -6.53 -9.78 13.49
C SER A 92 -5.42 -8.73 13.44
N TYR A 93 -5.46 -7.81 12.48
CA TYR A 93 -4.43 -6.77 12.26
C TYR A 93 -4.98 -5.36 12.45
N LYS A 94 -6.04 -5.24 13.23
CA LYS A 94 -6.64 -3.94 13.55
C LYS A 94 -5.65 -2.99 14.22
N ASP A 95 -4.84 -3.50 15.12
CA ASP A 95 -3.80 -2.74 15.82
C ASP A 95 -2.75 -2.17 14.86
N VAL A 96 -2.34 -2.94 13.85
CA VAL A 96 -1.42 -2.46 12.81
C VAL A 96 -2.08 -1.36 11.98
N PHE A 97 -3.33 -1.54 11.59
CA PHE A 97 -4.10 -0.51 10.88
C PHE A 97 -4.17 0.79 11.69
N GLU A 98 -4.53 0.71 12.97
CA GLU A 98 -4.65 1.86 13.86
C GLU A 98 -3.31 2.58 14.07
N GLN A 99 -2.20 1.84 14.16
CA GLN A 99 -0.86 2.43 14.27
C GLN A 99 -0.46 3.18 13.01
N GLU A 100 -0.66 2.60 11.82
CA GLU A 100 -0.39 3.27 10.54
C GLU A 100 -1.25 4.51 10.37
N GLN A 101 -2.55 4.40 10.61
CA GLN A 101 -3.47 5.54 10.54
C GLN A 101 -3.03 6.68 11.48
N LYS A 102 -2.74 6.36 12.73
CA LYS A 102 -2.28 7.33 13.72
C LYS A 102 -0.98 8.03 13.29
N TYR A 103 -0.01 7.26 12.82
CA TYR A 103 1.27 7.80 12.36
C TYR A 103 1.06 8.86 11.26
N PHE A 104 0.27 8.55 10.24
CA PHE A 104 0.04 9.49 9.14
C PHE A 104 -0.82 10.68 9.54
N LEU A 105 -1.76 10.52 10.47
CA LEU A 105 -2.52 11.66 11.02
C LEU A 105 -1.62 12.60 11.82
N GLU A 106 -0.71 12.07 12.62
CA GLU A 106 0.28 12.88 13.34
C GLU A 106 1.20 13.62 12.37
N LEU A 107 1.67 12.95 11.33
CA LEU A 107 2.50 13.55 10.30
C LEU A 107 1.78 14.68 9.57
N LEU A 108 0.53 14.45 9.14
CA LEU A 108 -0.30 15.44 8.46
C LEU A 108 -0.67 16.63 9.34
N SER A 109 -0.69 16.47 10.66
CA SER A 109 -1.02 17.55 11.61
C SER A 109 -0.03 18.70 11.58
N SER A 110 1.16 18.50 11.03
CA SER A 110 2.18 19.56 10.87
C SER A 110 1.96 20.43 9.61
N PHE A 111 1.00 20.09 8.77
CA PHE A 111 0.64 20.84 7.56
C PHE A 111 -0.73 21.53 7.77
N ASP A 112 -0.87 22.74 7.27
CA ASP A 112 -2.08 23.57 7.48
C ASP A 112 -2.70 24.07 6.16
N ASP A 113 -2.38 23.41 5.06
CA ASP A 113 -2.98 23.73 3.76
C ASP A 113 -4.23 22.85 3.49
N ILE A 114 -4.99 23.24 2.47
CA ILE A 114 -6.26 22.56 2.13
C ILE A 114 -6.02 21.13 1.63
N GLU A 115 -4.91 20.91 0.96
CA GLU A 115 -4.51 19.60 0.45
C GLU A 115 -4.17 18.64 1.60
N ALA A 116 -3.51 19.12 2.64
CA ALA A 116 -3.24 18.34 3.85
C ALA A 116 -4.53 18.01 4.61
N HIS A 117 -5.49 18.91 4.64
CA HIS A 117 -6.82 18.62 5.19
C HIS A 117 -7.55 17.56 4.40
N LEU A 118 -7.46 17.58 3.07
CA LEU A 118 -8.02 16.54 2.21
C LEU A 118 -7.36 15.18 2.50
N ALA A 119 -6.04 15.12 2.55
CA ALA A 119 -5.31 13.89 2.89
C ALA A 119 -5.70 13.37 4.29
N THR A 120 -5.80 14.26 5.27
CA THR A 120 -6.25 13.93 6.63
C THR A 120 -7.65 13.30 6.63
N GLU A 121 -8.57 13.81 5.82
CA GLU A 121 -9.91 13.25 5.69
C GLU A 121 -9.89 11.83 5.11
N TYR A 122 -9.11 11.59 4.06
CA TYR A 122 -8.93 10.26 3.48
C TYR A 122 -8.34 9.27 4.48
N VAL A 123 -7.28 9.65 5.19
CA VAL A 123 -6.66 8.79 6.20
C VAL A 123 -7.62 8.50 7.35
N THR A 124 -8.34 9.51 7.85
CA THR A 124 -9.31 9.37 8.93
C THR A 124 -10.47 8.42 8.56
N ARG A 125 -10.96 8.50 7.33
CA ARG A 125 -12.10 7.71 6.84
C ARG A 125 -11.68 6.36 6.26
N SER A 126 -10.40 6.05 6.21
CA SER A 126 -9.94 4.76 5.67
C SER A 126 -10.47 3.59 6.50
N ARG A 127 -10.85 2.53 5.81
CA ARG A 127 -11.36 1.27 6.37
C ARG A 127 -10.35 0.14 6.23
N PHE A 128 -9.46 0.26 5.26
CA PHE A 128 -8.29 -0.58 5.11
C PHE A 128 -7.16 0.18 4.43
N ILE A 129 -5.94 -0.30 4.64
CA ILE A 129 -4.73 0.24 4.03
C ILE A 129 -4.08 -0.88 3.21
N LEU A 130 -3.93 -0.65 1.92
CA LEU A 130 -3.07 -1.46 1.08
C LEU A 130 -1.66 -0.91 1.15
N THR A 131 -0.68 -1.75 1.43
CA THR A 131 0.74 -1.38 1.40
C THR A 131 1.46 -2.24 0.38
N THR A 132 2.25 -1.63 -0.47
CA THR A 132 3.18 -2.33 -1.36
C THR A 132 4.61 -2.15 -0.88
N GLN A 133 5.40 -3.21 -0.95
CA GLN A 133 6.82 -3.23 -0.62
C GLN A 133 7.59 -3.69 -1.86
N MET A 134 8.43 -2.81 -2.37
CA MET A 134 9.35 -3.13 -3.49
C MET A 134 10.79 -3.16 -3.00
N GLN A 135 11.64 -3.95 -3.67
CA GLN A 135 13.09 -3.85 -3.50
C GLN A 135 13.57 -2.48 -3.99
N ALA A 136 14.58 -1.90 -3.34
CA ALA A 136 15.14 -0.62 -3.73
C ALA A 136 15.78 -0.63 -5.13
N ASP A 137 16.18 -1.82 -5.62
CA ASP A 137 16.74 -2.05 -6.96
C ASP A 137 15.71 -2.49 -8.00
N VAL A 138 14.43 -2.25 -7.73
CA VAL A 138 13.34 -2.57 -8.66
C VAL A 138 13.57 -1.90 -10.02
N THR A 139 13.25 -2.64 -11.09
CA THR A 139 13.36 -2.13 -12.46
C THR A 139 12.20 -1.22 -12.82
N GLU A 140 12.31 -0.52 -13.96
CA GLU A 140 11.24 0.32 -14.49
C GLU A 140 9.93 -0.47 -14.64
N ASP A 141 9.99 -1.71 -15.15
CA ASP A 141 8.83 -2.60 -15.24
C ASP A 141 8.17 -2.86 -13.88
N GLY A 142 8.96 -2.97 -12.83
CA GLY A 142 8.46 -3.15 -11.46
C GLY A 142 7.79 -1.90 -10.92
N TYR A 143 8.31 -0.71 -11.23
CA TYR A 143 7.66 0.56 -10.90
C TYR A 143 6.33 0.70 -11.61
N ASP A 144 6.25 0.39 -12.89
CA ASP A 144 5.01 0.43 -13.67
C ASP A 144 3.99 -0.56 -13.12
N PHE A 145 4.43 -1.78 -12.81
CA PHE A 145 3.57 -2.80 -12.21
C PHE A 145 3.01 -2.35 -10.86
N ASN A 146 3.84 -1.77 -10.00
CA ASN A 146 3.41 -1.19 -8.73
C ASN A 146 2.42 -0.04 -8.93
N GLY A 147 2.68 0.83 -9.90
CA GLY A 147 1.79 1.93 -10.27
C GLY A 147 0.39 1.46 -10.62
N TRP A 148 0.26 0.39 -11.42
CA TRP A 148 -1.02 -0.21 -11.75
C TRP A 148 -1.73 -0.83 -10.54
N ILE A 149 -1.00 -1.42 -9.59
CA ILE A 149 -1.58 -1.90 -8.34
C ILE A 149 -2.18 -0.74 -7.55
N LEU A 150 -1.44 0.35 -7.35
CA LEU A 150 -1.90 1.52 -6.62
C LEU A 150 -3.13 2.15 -7.30
N GLU A 151 -3.11 2.30 -8.62
CA GLU A 151 -4.24 2.83 -9.40
C GLU A 151 -5.50 1.99 -9.24
N PHE A 152 -5.38 0.65 -9.26
CA PHE A 152 -6.52 -0.23 -9.05
C PHE A 152 -7.24 0.05 -7.72
N TYR A 153 -6.50 0.14 -6.64
CA TYR A 153 -7.09 0.41 -5.32
C TYR A 153 -7.57 1.85 -5.18
N GLN A 154 -6.85 2.80 -5.75
CA GLN A 154 -7.28 4.20 -5.75
C GLN A 154 -8.63 4.38 -6.45
N GLU A 155 -8.80 3.81 -7.63
CA GLU A 155 -10.02 3.93 -8.42
C GLU A 155 -11.18 3.12 -7.85
N ASN A 156 -10.92 1.87 -7.41
CA ASN A 156 -11.98 0.95 -7.01
C ASN A 156 -12.36 1.04 -5.54
N CYS A 157 -11.53 1.65 -4.70
CA CYS A 157 -11.73 1.67 -3.25
C CYS A 157 -11.81 3.07 -2.65
N ASN A 158 -11.99 4.08 -3.48
CA ASN A 158 -11.97 5.48 -3.07
C ASN A 158 -10.72 5.77 -2.22
N GLY A 159 -9.57 5.52 -2.81
CA GLY A 159 -8.28 5.53 -2.14
C GLY A 159 -7.45 6.78 -2.39
N LEU A 160 -6.56 7.08 -1.45
CA LEU A 160 -5.53 8.10 -1.60
C LEU A 160 -4.16 7.45 -1.50
N VAL A 161 -3.31 7.71 -2.49
CA VAL A 161 -1.96 7.14 -2.57
C VAL A 161 -0.99 7.96 -1.72
N GLN A 162 -0.15 7.26 -0.97
CA GLN A 162 1.02 7.79 -0.27
C GLN A 162 2.26 7.00 -0.69
N VAL A 163 3.36 7.67 -0.96
CA VAL A 163 4.65 7.06 -1.29
C VAL A 163 5.71 7.58 -0.31
N ASP A 164 6.44 6.66 0.31
CA ASP A 164 7.51 7.01 1.25
C ASP A 164 8.58 7.87 0.58
N ALA A 165 9.09 8.85 1.33
CA ALA A 165 10.04 9.86 0.87
C ALA A 165 9.55 10.73 -0.32
N GLN A 166 8.26 10.73 -0.60
CA GLN A 166 7.65 11.61 -1.61
C GLN A 166 6.48 12.39 -1.00
N GLY A 167 5.38 11.71 -0.66
CA GLY A 167 4.22 12.37 -0.08
C GLY A 167 2.90 11.73 -0.43
N PHE A 168 1.84 12.53 -0.38
CA PHE A 168 0.49 12.12 -0.80
C PHE A 168 0.17 12.63 -2.19
N PHE A 169 -0.55 11.81 -2.95
CA PHE A 169 -0.91 12.10 -4.33
C PHE A 169 -2.43 12.13 -4.49
N SER A 170 -2.92 13.09 -5.26
CA SER A 170 -4.33 13.16 -5.62
C SER A 170 -4.75 11.99 -6.54
N PRO A 171 -6.07 11.74 -6.71
CA PRO A 171 -6.55 10.78 -7.70
C PRO A 171 -6.08 11.03 -9.13
N LYS A 172 -5.63 12.24 -9.44
CA LYS A 172 -5.06 12.62 -10.75
C LYS A 172 -3.55 12.40 -10.83
N GLY A 173 -2.91 11.91 -9.76
CA GLY A 173 -1.47 11.69 -9.71
C GLY A 173 -0.64 12.94 -9.40
N GLU A 174 -1.24 14.02 -8.94
CA GLU A 174 -0.55 15.23 -8.52
C GLU A 174 -0.09 15.13 -7.07
N LEU A 175 1.14 15.55 -6.79
CA LEU A 175 1.65 15.62 -5.41
C LEU A 175 0.89 16.73 -4.67
N ILE A 176 0.14 16.36 -3.63
CA ILE A 176 -0.70 17.28 -2.85
C ILE A 176 -0.12 17.59 -1.47
N VAL A 177 0.66 16.68 -0.89
CA VAL A 177 1.40 16.90 0.35
C VAL A 177 2.82 16.39 0.15
N ASP A 178 3.78 17.29 0.17
CA ASP A 178 5.20 16.95 0.02
C ASP A 178 5.81 16.62 1.39
N LEU A 179 6.16 15.36 1.58
CA LEU A 179 6.78 14.87 2.83
C LEU A 179 8.32 14.93 2.80
N THR A 180 8.91 15.40 1.71
CA THR A 180 10.36 15.55 1.60
C THR A 180 10.86 16.86 2.23
N VAL A 181 9.98 17.84 2.41
CA VAL A 181 10.29 19.15 2.98
C VAL A 181 10.22 19.09 4.49
N PRO A 182 11.31 19.40 5.22
CA PRO A 182 11.25 19.52 6.67
C PRO A 182 10.27 20.65 7.06
N GLN A 183 9.37 20.36 7.97
CA GLN A 183 8.52 21.38 8.57
C GLN A 183 9.34 22.17 9.61
N GLU A 184 9.44 23.48 9.44
CA GLU A 184 10.08 24.39 10.42
C GLU A 184 9.19 24.59 11.66
#